data_72973b6a41333c9734c6bb0b183538fa
#
_entry.id   72973b6a41333c9734c6bb0b183538fa
#
_cell.length_a   1.000
_cell.length_b   1.000
_cell.length_c   1.000
_cell.angle_alpha   90.00
_cell.angle_beta   90.00
_cell.angle_gamma   90.00
#
_symmetry.space_group_name_H-M   'P 1'
#
loop_
_entity.id
_entity.type
_entity.pdbx_description
1 polymer ?
#
loop_
_entity_poly.entity_id
_entity_poly.type
_entity_poly.pdbx_seq_one_letter_code
_entity_poly.pdbx_strand_id
1 'polypeptide(L)'
;SREHARVGADNEVVVHAASRRLTALTLDNLDDLSRPCRSCVSWELDPVAAQRAQDSGDVALEKEAWLSAVLLEWGSCGFVAYTGSQPIGHVLYAPPSMVPRAASFPTSPVSPDAILLVTAFVQPAQHGAGVGRSLVQAAAKDLLQRGTRAIEAFGDAQWERPACLLPAEYLSMLGFQ
;
A
#
# COMPACT_ATOMS: atom_id res chain seq x y z
N SER A 1 -6.62 -2.78 23.64
CA SER A 1 -7.69 -1.81 23.36
C SER A 1 -8.15 -1.21 24.66
N ARG A 2 -7.79 0.03 24.92
CA ARG A 2 -8.42 0.77 26.00
C ARG A 2 -9.51 1.64 25.37
N GLU A 3 -10.74 1.15 25.43
CA GLU A 3 -11.93 1.95 25.22
C GLU A 3 -12.05 2.90 26.39
N HIS A 4 -12.02 4.20 26.14
CA HIS A 4 -12.37 5.21 27.12
C HIS A 4 -13.88 5.42 27.03
N ALA A 5 -14.63 4.75 27.90
CA ALA A 5 -16.05 4.97 28.04
C ALA A 5 -16.27 6.06 29.11
N ARG A 6 -17.02 7.09 28.77
CA ARG A 6 -17.51 8.10 29.73
C ARG A 6 -19.02 7.91 29.91
N VAL A 7 -19.45 7.68 31.12
CA VAL A 7 -20.88 7.63 31.47
C VAL A 7 -21.32 9.05 31.78
N GLY A 8 -22.21 9.59 30.96
CA GLY A 8 -22.87 10.86 31.23
C GLY A 8 -24.03 10.70 32.26
N ALA A 9 -24.54 11.81 32.77
CA ALA A 9 -25.59 11.83 33.78
C ALA A 9 -26.93 11.17 33.35
N ASP A 10 -27.09 10.89 32.04
CA ASP A 10 -28.27 10.28 31.43
C ASP A 10 -28.10 8.81 31.03
N ASN A 11 -27.11 8.12 31.58
CA ASN A 11 -26.84 6.69 31.34
C ASN A 11 -26.55 6.29 29.86
N GLU A 12 -26.25 7.25 28.97
CA GLU A 12 -25.79 6.95 27.63
C GLU A 12 -24.29 6.69 27.63
N VAL A 13 -23.90 5.49 27.18
CA VAL A 13 -22.49 5.15 26.93
C VAL A 13 -22.12 5.69 25.57
N VAL A 14 -21.39 6.81 25.53
CA VAL A 14 -20.85 7.35 24.27
C VAL A 14 -19.53 6.65 23.97
N VAL A 15 -19.55 5.71 23.03
CA VAL A 15 -18.34 5.07 22.48
C VAL A 15 -17.76 6.01 21.42
N HIS A 16 -16.66 6.69 21.74
CA HIS A 16 -15.91 7.40 20.73
C HIS A 16 -15.13 6.40 19.87
N ALA A 17 -15.58 6.19 18.64
CA ALA A 17 -14.80 5.47 17.66
C ALA A 17 -13.45 6.19 17.44
N ALA A 18 -12.35 5.47 17.53
CA ALA A 18 -11.03 6.01 17.25
C ALA A 18 -10.99 6.58 15.83
N SER A 19 -10.55 7.83 15.68
CA SER A 19 -10.50 8.48 14.37
C SER A 19 -9.50 7.80 13.44
N ARG A 20 -9.89 7.62 12.19
CA ARG A 20 -9.00 7.15 11.13
C ARG A 20 -8.06 8.26 10.69
N ARG A 21 -6.79 7.94 10.51
CA ARG A 21 -5.80 8.85 9.92
C ARG A 21 -4.99 8.14 8.86
N LEU A 22 -4.51 8.89 7.88
CA LEU A 22 -3.56 8.45 6.87
C LEU A 22 -2.23 9.17 7.09
N THR A 23 -1.14 8.42 7.08
CA THR A 23 0.21 8.94 7.26
C THR A 23 1.08 8.49 6.10
N ALA A 24 1.88 9.39 5.55
CA ALA A 24 2.83 9.04 4.49
C ALA A 24 3.79 7.94 4.96
N LEU A 25 4.08 7.00 4.08
CA LEU A 25 5.04 5.95 4.34
C LEU A 25 6.45 6.52 4.38
N THR A 26 7.17 6.20 5.46
CA THR A 26 8.56 6.56 5.70
C THR A 26 9.31 5.36 6.29
N LEU A 27 10.61 5.50 6.52
CA LEU A 27 11.37 4.45 7.23
C LEU A 27 10.89 4.26 8.67
N ASP A 28 10.37 5.31 9.30
CA ASP A 28 9.91 5.26 10.70
C ASP A 28 8.65 4.39 10.90
N ASN A 29 7.80 4.27 9.86
CA ASN A 29 6.58 3.48 9.92
C ASN A 29 6.56 2.31 8.93
N LEU A 30 7.71 1.93 8.38
CA LEU A 30 7.82 0.79 7.47
C LEU A 30 7.36 -0.53 8.12
N ASP A 31 7.61 -0.68 9.41
CA ASP A 31 7.20 -1.89 10.16
C ASP A 31 5.69 -2.00 10.38
N ASP A 32 4.95 -0.93 10.09
CA ASP A 32 3.48 -0.91 10.11
C ASP A 32 2.82 -1.45 8.83
N LEU A 33 3.61 -1.76 7.80
CA LEU A 33 3.10 -2.52 6.66
C LEU A 33 2.60 -3.90 7.12
N SER A 34 1.59 -4.44 6.43
CA SER A 34 1.17 -5.82 6.70
C SER A 34 2.35 -6.78 6.62
N ARG A 35 2.36 -7.82 7.45
CA ARG A 35 3.49 -8.75 7.49
C ARG A 35 3.86 -9.35 6.14
N PRO A 36 2.90 -9.79 5.28
CA PRO A 36 3.26 -10.27 3.95
C PRO A 36 4.05 -9.23 3.14
N CYS A 37 3.61 -7.98 3.11
CA CYS A 37 4.26 -6.91 2.34
C CYS A 37 5.57 -6.43 2.98
N ARG A 38 5.65 -6.36 4.30
CA ARG A 38 6.87 -5.98 5.03
C ARG A 38 8.02 -6.96 4.80
N SER A 39 7.70 -8.22 4.63
CA SER A 39 8.65 -9.31 4.44
C SER A 39 8.69 -9.82 3.00
N CYS A 40 8.31 -9.00 2.02
CA CYS A 40 8.24 -9.37 0.61
C CYS A 40 8.90 -8.29 -0.25
N VAL A 41 9.81 -8.69 -1.11
CA VAL A 41 10.51 -7.82 -2.08
C VAL A 41 10.27 -8.25 -3.52
N SER A 42 9.18 -8.96 -3.76
CA SER A 42 8.87 -9.50 -5.10
C SER A 42 8.55 -8.41 -6.13
N TRP A 43 8.10 -7.24 -5.70
CA TRP A 43 7.89 -6.08 -6.56
C TRP A 43 9.14 -5.23 -6.71
N GLU A 44 9.88 -5.09 -5.63
CA GLU A 44 10.96 -4.14 -5.44
C GLU A 44 12.28 -4.60 -6.05
N LEU A 45 12.45 -5.91 -6.21
CA LEU A 45 13.65 -6.53 -6.78
C LEU A 45 13.32 -7.36 -8.02
N ASP A 46 14.31 -7.56 -8.89
CA ASP A 46 14.20 -8.59 -9.92
C ASP A 46 14.16 -10.00 -9.29
N PRO A 47 13.67 -11.03 -10.02
CA PRO A 47 13.47 -12.36 -9.43
C PRO A 47 14.74 -13.00 -8.87
N VAL A 48 15.90 -12.74 -9.47
CA VAL A 48 17.18 -13.30 -9.01
C VAL A 48 17.62 -12.64 -7.72
N ALA A 49 17.54 -11.31 -7.65
CA ALA A 49 17.87 -10.55 -6.45
C ALA A 49 16.89 -10.87 -5.31
N ALA A 50 15.59 -10.99 -5.60
CA ALA A 50 14.59 -11.36 -4.62
C ALA A 50 14.84 -12.76 -4.03
N GLN A 51 15.17 -13.75 -4.85
CA GLN A 51 15.52 -15.08 -4.38
C GLN A 51 16.79 -15.06 -3.53
N ARG A 52 17.80 -14.32 -3.94
CA ARG A 52 19.05 -14.18 -3.17
C ARG A 52 18.78 -13.56 -1.79
N ALA A 53 17.95 -12.53 -1.71
CA ALA A 53 17.56 -11.91 -0.45
C ALA A 53 16.82 -12.91 0.47
N GLN A 54 15.96 -13.75 -0.09
CA GLN A 54 15.29 -14.82 0.67
C GLN A 54 16.29 -15.84 1.21
N ASP A 55 17.22 -16.31 0.38
CA ASP A 55 18.20 -17.33 0.75
C ASP A 55 19.17 -16.82 1.83
N SER A 56 19.52 -15.53 1.81
CA SER A 56 20.41 -14.92 2.81
C SER A 56 19.69 -14.41 4.05
N GLY A 57 18.36 -14.31 4.03
CA GLY A 57 17.58 -13.76 5.14
C GLY A 57 17.54 -12.23 5.19
N ASP A 58 17.94 -11.55 4.11
CA ASP A 58 18.11 -10.09 4.06
C ASP A 58 16.87 -9.35 3.51
N VAL A 59 15.72 -10.02 3.38
CA VAL A 59 14.50 -9.43 2.78
C VAL A 59 14.09 -8.12 3.45
N ALA A 60 14.16 -8.05 4.78
CA ALA A 60 13.80 -6.83 5.52
C ALA A 60 14.74 -5.67 5.21
N LEU A 61 16.04 -5.97 5.12
CA LEU A 61 17.07 -4.99 4.78
C LEU A 61 16.91 -4.48 3.34
N GLU A 62 16.64 -5.38 2.40
CA GLU A 62 16.39 -5.02 1.00
C GLU A 62 15.12 -4.16 0.84
N LYS A 63 14.08 -4.44 1.62
CA LYS A 63 12.88 -3.61 1.65
C LYS A 63 13.17 -2.19 2.14
N GLU A 64 13.95 -2.05 3.21
CA GLU A 64 14.39 -0.75 3.72
C GLU A 64 15.25 0.00 2.70
N ALA A 65 16.19 -0.68 2.07
CA ALA A 65 17.06 -0.11 1.05
C ALA A 65 16.26 0.41 -0.14
N TRP A 66 15.29 -0.38 -0.61
CA TRP A 66 14.39 0.04 -1.68
C TRP A 66 13.58 1.27 -1.31
N LEU A 67 12.94 1.26 -0.14
CA LEU A 67 12.14 2.40 0.32
C LEU A 67 13.01 3.66 0.46
N SER A 68 14.20 3.52 1.06
CA SER A 68 15.15 4.63 1.21
C SER A 68 15.53 5.22 -0.17
N ALA A 69 15.83 4.38 -1.14
CA ALA A 69 16.17 4.81 -2.49
C ALA A 69 15.00 5.55 -3.16
N VAL A 70 13.79 5.01 -3.08
CA VAL A 70 12.59 5.65 -3.67
C VAL A 70 12.32 7.01 -3.02
N LEU A 71 12.36 7.08 -1.69
CA LEU A 71 12.14 8.34 -0.97
C LEU A 71 13.18 9.41 -1.32
N LEU A 72 14.44 9.00 -1.50
CA LEU A 72 15.55 9.90 -1.82
C LEU A 72 15.51 10.38 -3.27
N GLU A 73 15.27 9.45 -4.22
CA GLU A 73 15.40 9.72 -5.65
C GLU A 73 14.10 10.26 -6.26
N TRP A 74 12.95 9.87 -5.73
CA TRP A 74 11.66 10.23 -6.31
C TRP A 74 10.72 10.93 -5.33
N GLY A 75 10.62 10.46 -4.08
CA GLY A 75 9.78 11.06 -3.05
C GLY A 75 8.78 10.08 -2.44
N SER A 76 7.73 10.63 -1.82
CA SER A 76 6.67 9.83 -1.17
C SER A 76 6.10 8.78 -2.10
N CYS A 77 6.00 7.54 -1.61
CA CYS A 77 5.61 6.37 -2.40
C CYS A 77 4.53 5.51 -1.72
N GLY A 78 3.85 6.04 -0.73
CA GLY A 78 2.80 5.30 -0.06
C GLY A 78 2.19 6.00 1.14
N PHE A 79 1.12 5.39 1.64
CA PHE A 79 0.44 5.79 2.87
C PHE A 79 0.12 4.56 3.72
N VAL A 80 0.11 4.76 5.02
CA VAL A 80 -0.39 3.81 6.01
C VAL A 80 -1.63 4.40 6.67
N ALA A 81 -2.68 3.61 6.75
CA ALA A 81 -3.93 3.97 7.43
C ALA A 81 -3.92 3.41 8.86
N TYR A 82 -4.35 4.22 9.80
CA TYR A 82 -4.42 3.87 11.22
C TYR A 82 -5.81 4.13 11.80
N THR A 83 -6.15 3.32 12.79
CA THR A 83 -7.21 3.63 13.76
C THR A 83 -6.54 3.72 15.13
N GLY A 84 -6.51 4.91 15.72
CA GLY A 84 -5.64 5.15 16.88
C GLY A 84 -4.17 4.92 16.53
N SER A 85 -3.50 4.01 17.24
CA SER A 85 -2.12 3.58 16.95
C SER A 85 -2.03 2.31 16.11
N GLN A 86 -3.16 1.69 15.77
CA GLN A 86 -3.20 0.41 15.07
C GLN A 86 -3.17 0.62 13.56
N PRO A 87 -2.17 0.08 12.83
CA PRO A 87 -2.19 0.10 11.38
C PRO A 87 -3.30 -0.83 10.86
N ILE A 88 -4.09 -0.34 9.90
CA ILE A 88 -5.24 -1.05 9.35
C ILE A 88 -5.17 -1.26 7.83
N GLY A 89 -4.20 -0.68 7.17
CA GLY A 89 -4.01 -0.84 5.74
C GLY A 89 -2.90 0.05 5.22
N HIS A 90 -2.49 -0.18 3.97
CA HIS A 90 -1.48 0.62 3.30
C HIS A 90 -1.67 0.61 1.78
N VAL A 91 -1.03 1.56 1.13
CA VAL A 91 -0.90 1.65 -0.32
C VAL A 91 0.55 1.99 -0.67
N LEU A 92 1.07 1.36 -1.73
CA LEU A 92 2.39 1.64 -2.29
C LEU A 92 2.26 2.00 -3.76
N TYR A 93 3.00 3.00 -4.20
CA TYR A 93 3.08 3.43 -5.59
C TYR A 93 4.48 3.95 -5.90
N ALA A 94 4.96 3.73 -7.11
CA ALA A 94 6.28 4.16 -7.56
C ALA A 94 6.36 4.24 -9.08
N PRO A 95 7.37 4.95 -9.63
CA PRO A 95 7.68 4.85 -11.04
C PRO A 95 7.97 3.41 -11.44
N PRO A 96 7.53 2.93 -12.62
CA PRO A 96 7.77 1.55 -13.05
C PRO A 96 9.26 1.20 -13.15
N SER A 97 10.13 2.18 -13.38
CA SER A 97 11.59 1.99 -13.38
C SER A 97 12.18 1.58 -12.03
N MET A 98 11.46 1.85 -10.94
CA MET A 98 11.87 1.47 -9.57
C MET A 98 11.19 0.18 -9.08
N VAL A 99 10.39 -0.45 -9.93
CA VAL A 99 9.61 -1.65 -9.62
C VAL A 99 9.89 -2.72 -10.68
N PRO A 100 11.00 -3.46 -10.60
CA PRO A 100 11.45 -4.40 -11.63
C PRO A 100 10.41 -5.45 -12.04
N ARG A 101 9.57 -5.92 -11.11
CA ARG A 101 8.51 -6.88 -11.42
C ARG A 101 7.49 -6.34 -12.44
N ALA A 102 7.32 -5.04 -12.55
CA ALA A 102 6.38 -4.44 -13.50
C ALA A 102 6.65 -4.87 -14.95
N ALA A 103 7.91 -5.18 -15.30
CA ALA A 103 8.30 -5.61 -16.63
C ALA A 103 7.95 -7.08 -16.95
N SER A 104 7.56 -7.88 -15.96
CA SER A 104 7.31 -9.32 -16.13
C SER A 104 5.84 -9.66 -16.43
N PHE A 105 4.94 -8.70 -16.43
CA PHE A 105 3.53 -8.94 -16.75
C PHE A 105 3.27 -8.93 -18.26
N PRO A 106 2.32 -9.77 -18.74
CA PRO A 106 1.96 -9.81 -20.15
C PRO A 106 1.47 -8.48 -20.73
N THR A 107 0.87 -7.64 -19.87
CA THR A 107 0.35 -6.32 -20.23
C THR A 107 1.35 -5.18 -20.08
N SER A 108 2.60 -5.51 -19.72
CA SER A 108 3.68 -4.52 -19.67
C SER A 108 4.10 -4.07 -21.08
N PRO A 109 4.74 -2.89 -21.22
CA PRO A 109 5.17 -2.01 -20.16
C PRO A 109 4.05 -1.10 -19.63
N VAL A 110 4.25 -0.56 -18.42
CA VAL A 110 3.47 0.57 -17.90
C VAL A 110 3.71 1.77 -18.80
N SER A 111 2.69 2.60 -19.03
CA SER A 111 2.78 3.79 -19.87
C SER A 111 3.87 4.75 -19.36
N PRO A 112 4.62 5.41 -20.24
CA PRO A 112 5.76 6.25 -19.83
C PRO A 112 5.39 7.45 -18.94
N ASP A 113 4.13 7.90 -19.01
CA ASP A 113 3.59 9.01 -18.23
C ASP A 113 2.78 8.58 -17.00
N ALA A 114 2.75 7.27 -16.72
CA ALA A 114 2.00 6.70 -15.61
C ALA A 114 2.93 6.35 -14.44
N ILE A 115 2.36 6.43 -13.24
CA ILE A 115 2.91 5.87 -12.01
C ILE A 115 2.18 4.56 -11.71
N LEU A 116 2.92 3.55 -11.29
CA LEU A 116 2.37 2.25 -10.94
C LEU A 116 1.84 2.27 -9.51
N LEU A 117 0.56 1.92 -9.34
CA LEU A 117 0.02 1.48 -8.07
C LEU A 117 0.52 0.05 -7.84
N VAL A 118 1.46 -0.11 -6.92
CA VAL A 118 2.17 -1.38 -6.71
C VAL A 118 1.32 -2.35 -5.92
N THR A 119 0.83 -1.91 -4.77
CA THR A 119 -0.02 -2.72 -3.90
C THR A 119 -0.92 -1.85 -3.05
N ALA A 120 -2.05 -2.40 -2.67
CA ALA A 120 -2.90 -1.87 -1.61
C ALA A 120 -3.37 -3.04 -0.75
N PHE A 121 -3.38 -2.83 0.55
CA PHE A 121 -3.79 -3.84 1.52
C PHE A 121 -4.70 -3.19 2.56
N VAL A 122 -5.74 -3.90 2.92
CA VAL A 122 -6.63 -3.53 4.02
C VAL A 122 -6.79 -4.75 4.92
N GLN A 123 -6.65 -4.57 6.21
CA GLN A 123 -6.88 -5.65 7.17
C GLN A 123 -8.28 -6.24 7.00
N PRO A 124 -8.45 -7.56 7.02
CA PRO A 124 -9.76 -8.21 6.80
C PRO A 124 -10.88 -7.65 7.68
N ALA A 125 -10.58 -7.35 8.95
CA ALA A 125 -11.55 -6.76 9.88
C ALA A 125 -12.05 -5.36 9.48
N GLN A 126 -11.37 -4.70 8.55
CA GLN A 126 -11.69 -3.35 8.06
C GLN A 126 -12.27 -3.36 6.63
N HIS A 127 -12.48 -4.52 6.04
CA HIS A 127 -13.09 -4.64 4.71
C HIS A 127 -14.51 -4.04 4.73
N GLY A 128 -14.87 -3.34 3.66
CA GLY A 128 -16.15 -2.67 3.52
C GLY A 128 -16.27 -1.32 4.25
N ALA A 129 -15.26 -0.91 5.01
CA ALA A 129 -15.25 0.37 5.74
C ALA A 129 -14.66 1.55 4.94
N GLY A 130 -14.35 1.37 3.65
CA GLY A 130 -13.82 2.42 2.77
C GLY A 130 -12.34 2.75 2.96
N VAL A 131 -11.57 1.94 3.71
CA VAL A 131 -10.14 2.16 3.95
C VAL A 131 -9.35 2.12 2.65
N GLY A 132 -9.56 1.10 1.82
CA GLY A 132 -8.87 0.97 0.54
C GLY A 132 -9.12 2.13 -0.40
N ARG A 133 -10.37 2.58 -0.49
CA ARG A 133 -10.74 3.77 -1.28
C ARG A 133 -10.01 5.02 -0.77
N SER A 134 -9.99 5.24 0.54
CA SER A 134 -9.29 6.39 1.15
C SER A 134 -7.80 6.37 0.86
N LEU A 135 -7.16 5.20 0.92
CA LEU A 135 -5.74 5.01 0.62
C LEU A 135 -5.43 5.33 -0.85
N VAL A 136 -6.21 4.80 -1.79
CA VAL A 136 -6.02 5.06 -3.22
C VAL A 136 -6.31 6.52 -3.56
N GLN A 137 -7.31 7.13 -2.94
CA GLN A 137 -7.57 8.56 -3.10
C GLN A 137 -6.44 9.43 -2.58
N ALA A 138 -5.81 9.06 -1.46
CA ALA A 138 -4.64 9.76 -0.94
C ALA A 138 -3.45 9.66 -1.90
N ALA A 139 -3.19 8.47 -2.44
CA ALA A 139 -2.17 8.26 -3.47
C ALA A 139 -2.46 9.11 -4.73
N ALA A 140 -3.69 9.07 -5.22
CA ALA A 140 -4.09 9.86 -6.39
C ALA A 140 -3.92 11.37 -6.16
N LYS A 141 -4.29 11.86 -4.98
CA LYS A 141 -4.13 13.27 -4.62
C LYS A 141 -2.66 13.69 -4.60
N ASP A 142 -1.81 12.89 -3.95
CA ASP A 142 -0.36 13.15 -3.92
C ASP A 142 0.22 13.20 -5.33
N LEU A 143 -0.10 12.22 -6.15
CA LEU A 143 0.40 12.11 -7.51
C LEU A 143 -0.10 13.24 -8.42
N LEU A 144 -1.36 13.64 -8.31
CA LEU A 144 -1.91 14.80 -9.03
C LEU A 144 -1.19 16.09 -8.66
N GLN A 145 -0.90 16.32 -7.37
CA GLN A 145 -0.17 17.50 -6.93
C GLN A 145 1.28 17.53 -7.47
N ARG A 146 1.83 16.36 -7.78
CA ARG A 146 3.17 16.17 -8.37
C ARG A 146 3.15 16.18 -9.92
N GLY A 147 2.00 16.43 -10.54
CA GLY A 147 1.86 16.52 -11.99
C GLY A 147 1.77 15.18 -12.73
N THR A 148 1.51 14.08 -12.01
CA THR A 148 1.31 12.77 -12.63
C THR A 148 0.04 12.77 -13.49
N ARG A 149 0.12 12.20 -14.70
CA ARG A 149 -0.97 12.18 -15.67
C ARG A 149 -1.85 10.96 -15.58
N ALA A 150 -1.26 9.82 -15.21
CA ALA A 150 -1.97 8.55 -15.14
C ALA A 150 -1.45 7.70 -13.99
N ILE A 151 -2.32 6.86 -13.45
CA ILE A 151 -1.98 5.81 -12.49
C ILE A 151 -2.43 4.50 -13.13
N GLU A 152 -1.51 3.56 -13.24
CA GLU A 152 -1.79 2.22 -13.73
C GLU A 152 -1.60 1.19 -12.61
N ALA A 153 -2.31 0.07 -12.71
CA ALA A 153 -2.18 -1.05 -11.80
C ALA A 153 -2.34 -2.36 -12.57
N PHE A 154 -1.60 -3.37 -12.16
CA PHE A 154 -1.83 -4.73 -12.64
C PHE A 154 -2.91 -5.38 -11.80
N GLY A 155 -3.97 -5.88 -12.43
CA GLY A 155 -5.07 -6.59 -11.79
C GLY A 155 -5.09 -8.07 -12.16
N ASP A 156 -5.55 -8.90 -11.23
CA ASP A 156 -5.81 -10.31 -11.48
C ASP A 156 -7.30 -10.53 -11.72
N ALA A 157 -7.66 -10.99 -12.91
CA ALA A 157 -9.04 -11.26 -13.29
C ALA A 157 -9.61 -12.54 -12.63
N GLN A 158 -8.75 -13.48 -12.26
CA GLN A 158 -9.15 -14.78 -11.69
C GLN A 158 -8.90 -14.88 -10.18
N TRP A 159 -8.14 -14.00 -9.63
CA TRP A 159 -7.73 -13.85 -8.23
C TRP A 159 -7.78 -15.13 -7.39
N GLU A 160 -7.16 -16.19 -7.92
CA GLU A 160 -7.13 -17.50 -7.26
C GLU A 160 -6.13 -17.56 -6.10
N ARG A 161 -5.21 -16.60 -6.04
CA ARG A 161 -4.20 -16.50 -4.98
C ARG A 161 -3.93 -15.05 -4.62
N PRO A 162 -3.82 -14.72 -3.33
CA PRO A 162 -3.43 -13.40 -2.86
C PRO A 162 -1.91 -13.18 -3.08
N ALA A 163 -1.50 -13.05 -4.33
CA ALA A 163 -0.11 -12.83 -4.72
C ALA A 163 0.22 -11.36 -4.91
N CYS A 164 -0.09 -10.50 -3.95
CA CYS A 164 0.22 -9.06 -4.01
C CYS A 164 -0.40 -8.32 -5.21
N LEU A 165 -1.28 -8.95 -5.97
CA LEU A 165 -2.08 -8.34 -7.02
C LEU A 165 -3.47 -8.02 -6.49
N LEU A 166 -4.00 -6.88 -6.89
CA LEU A 166 -5.37 -6.52 -6.58
C LEU A 166 -6.34 -7.22 -7.55
N PRO A 167 -7.53 -7.63 -7.07
CA PRO A 167 -8.55 -8.12 -7.98
C PRO A 167 -8.89 -7.06 -9.03
N ALA A 168 -8.99 -7.44 -10.30
CA ALA A 168 -9.37 -6.52 -11.37
C ALA A 168 -10.72 -5.85 -11.12
N GLU A 169 -11.68 -6.61 -10.57
CA GLU A 169 -12.99 -6.08 -10.16
C GLU A 169 -12.87 -4.99 -9.10
N TYR A 170 -11.99 -5.17 -8.11
CA TYR A 170 -11.75 -4.17 -7.07
C TYR A 170 -11.14 -2.90 -7.66
N LEU A 171 -10.18 -3.02 -8.57
CA LEU A 171 -9.61 -1.87 -9.29
C LEU A 171 -10.68 -1.12 -10.07
N SER A 172 -11.57 -1.83 -10.76
CA SER A 172 -12.70 -1.22 -11.47
C SER A 172 -13.64 -0.46 -10.52
N MET A 173 -13.91 -0.99 -9.34
CA MET A 173 -14.70 -0.29 -8.29
C MET A 173 -14.01 0.97 -7.77
N LEU A 174 -12.69 1.03 -7.80
CA LEU A 174 -11.91 2.21 -7.44
C LEU A 174 -11.81 3.25 -8.56
N GLY A 175 -12.30 2.94 -9.77
CA GLY A 175 -12.33 3.83 -10.93
C GLY A 175 -11.26 3.58 -12.00
N PHE A 176 -10.48 2.50 -11.89
CA PHE A 176 -9.60 2.06 -12.97
C PHE A 176 -10.42 1.49 -14.14
N GLN A 177 -9.96 1.76 -15.37
CA GLN A 177 -10.58 1.33 -16.63
C GLN A 177 -9.65 0.40 -17.40
#